data_f87e8dfbcdb715418737299dc2544d52
#
_entry.id   f87e8dfbcdb715418737299dc2544d52
#
_cell.length_a   1.000
_cell.length_b   1.000
_cell.length_c   1.000
_cell.angle_alpha   90.00
_cell.angle_beta   90.00
_cell.angle_gamma   90.00
#
_symmetry.space_group_name_H-M   'P 1'
#
loop_
_entity.id
_entity.type
_entity.pdbx_description
1 polymer ?
#
loop_
_entity_poly.entity_id
_entity_poly.type
_entity_poly.pdbx_seq_one_letter_code
_entity_poly.pdbx_strand_id
1 'polypeptide(L)'
;GDKRIGVMWHTQGSGKLISMLFYAGKLLAQPELKNPTIVVVTDRNDLDGQLFQTFSSGKDLIKQTPQQVEDRDQLRQLLAQNEVGGVFFTTIQKFALNEEESRFPVLNERSNIIVISDEAHRSQYGFTQKLHNGKFQAGYARHLRDALPNASFIGFTGTPVSLEDKDTQDVFGRYVSIY
;
A
#
# COMPACT_ATOMS: atom_id res chain seq x y z
N GLY A 1 4.98 -17.61 -5.85
CA GLY A 1 4.31 -16.56 -6.65
C GLY A 1 5.00 -15.23 -6.44
N ASP A 2 4.78 -14.29 -7.36
CA ASP A 2 5.40 -12.95 -7.35
C ASP A 2 4.76 -11.97 -6.36
N LYS A 3 3.78 -12.44 -5.58
CA LYS A 3 3.07 -11.71 -4.53
C LYS A 3 2.31 -10.45 -4.99
N ARG A 4 2.06 -10.33 -6.27
CA ARG A 4 1.18 -9.34 -6.86
C ARG A 4 -0.24 -9.90 -6.92
N ILE A 5 -1.13 -9.38 -6.06
CA ILE A 5 -2.52 -9.86 -5.99
C ILE A 5 -3.33 -9.35 -7.17
N GLY A 6 -3.14 -8.09 -7.54
CA GLY A 6 -3.82 -7.46 -8.67
C GLY A 6 -4.28 -6.04 -8.41
N VAL A 7 -5.03 -5.50 -9.37
CA VAL A 7 -5.65 -4.17 -9.29
C VAL A 7 -7.17 -4.34 -9.36
N MET A 8 -7.87 -3.76 -8.41
CA MET A 8 -9.33 -3.68 -8.41
C MET A 8 -9.76 -2.29 -8.89
N TRP A 9 -10.46 -2.26 -10.00
CA TRP A 9 -11.07 -1.03 -10.48
C TRP A 9 -12.50 -0.92 -9.96
N HIS A 10 -12.78 0.21 -9.30
CA HIS A 10 -14.10 0.62 -8.87
C HIS A 10 -14.49 1.90 -9.60
N THR A 11 -15.70 1.94 -10.16
CA THR A 11 -16.24 3.21 -10.67
C THR A 11 -16.34 4.24 -9.55
N GLN A 12 -16.12 5.50 -9.90
CA GLN A 12 -16.23 6.60 -8.94
C GLN A 12 -17.61 6.59 -8.27
N GLY A 13 -17.67 6.68 -6.94
CA GLY A 13 -18.92 6.61 -6.18
C GLY A 13 -19.48 5.21 -5.89
N SER A 14 -18.80 4.14 -6.32
CA SER A 14 -19.25 2.75 -6.13
C SER A 14 -18.92 2.13 -4.77
N GLY A 15 -18.45 2.93 -3.80
CA GLY A 15 -18.13 2.44 -2.46
C GLY A 15 -16.74 1.82 -2.32
N LYS A 16 -15.76 2.27 -3.09
CA LYS A 16 -14.36 1.81 -3.04
C LYS A 16 -13.81 1.71 -1.61
N LEU A 17 -14.02 2.73 -0.77
CA LEU A 17 -13.51 2.78 0.60
C LEU A 17 -14.09 1.66 1.46
N ILE A 18 -15.38 1.41 1.31
CA ILE A 18 -16.09 0.32 2.01
C ILE A 18 -15.57 -1.05 1.52
N SER A 19 -15.35 -1.19 0.22
CA SER A 19 -14.79 -2.43 -0.34
C SER A 19 -13.38 -2.71 0.21
N MET A 20 -12.55 -1.68 0.35
CA MET A 20 -11.22 -1.80 0.94
C MET A 20 -11.30 -2.23 2.41
N LEU A 21 -12.23 -1.65 3.19
CA LEU A 21 -12.47 -2.03 4.58
C LEU A 21 -12.92 -3.49 4.70
N PHE A 22 -13.90 -3.92 3.91
CA PHE A 22 -14.37 -5.31 3.92
C PHE A 22 -13.29 -6.29 3.49
N TYR A 23 -12.50 -5.92 2.50
CA TYR A 23 -11.37 -6.73 2.05
C TYR A 23 -10.34 -6.92 3.17
N ALA A 24 -9.94 -5.83 3.83
CA ALA A 24 -9.04 -5.89 4.98
C ALA A 24 -9.63 -6.76 6.11
N GLY A 25 -10.91 -6.58 6.44
CA GLY A 25 -11.60 -7.40 7.45
C GLY A 25 -11.60 -8.90 7.10
N LYS A 26 -11.82 -9.24 5.85
CA LYS A 26 -11.72 -10.63 5.37
C LYS A 26 -10.31 -11.20 5.52
N LEU A 27 -9.29 -10.44 5.15
CA LEU A 27 -7.89 -10.88 5.29
C LEU A 27 -7.52 -11.11 6.76
N LEU A 28 -7.89 -10.19 7.64
CA LEU A 28 -7.61 -10.29 9.07
C LEU A 28 -8.34 -11.46 9.75
N ALA A 29 -9.48 -11.88 9.19
CA ALA A 29 -10.25 -13.02 9.68
C ALA A 29 -9.73 -14.39 9.19
N GLN A 30 -8.76 -14.42 8.25
CA GLN A 30 -8.23 -15.68 7.72
C GLN A 30 -7.18 -16.29 8.66
N PRO A 31 -7.43 -17.48 9.26
CA PRO A 31 -6.48 -18.12 10.15
C PRO A 31 -5.14 -18.46 9.47
N GLU A 32 -5.19 -18.79 8.18
CA GLU A 32 -4.03 -19.16 7.37
C GLU A 32 -3.01 -18.02 7.25
N LEU A 33 -3.46 -16.78 7.36
CA LEU A 33 -2.60 -15.60 7.33
C LEU A 33 -1.93 -15.30 8.69
N LYS A 34 -2.30 -16.02 9.74
CA LYS A 34 -1.68 -15.94 11.06
C LYS A 34 -1.58 -14.51 11.60
N ASN A 35 -2.72 -13.82 11.66
CA ASN A 35 -2.82 -12.43 12.09
C ASN A 35 -1.93 -11.49 11.25
N PRO A 36 -2.29 -11.25 9.97
CA PRO A 36 -1.45 -10.48 9.06
C PRO A 36 -1.38 -9.01 9.47
N THR A 37 -0.31 -8.36 9.01
CA THR A 37 -0.20 -6.90 9.07
C THR A 37 -0.77 -6.30 7.78
N ILE A 38 -1.67 -5.35 7.91
CA ILE A 38 -2.20 -4.58 6.78
C ILE A 38 -1.53 -3.21 6.75
N VAL A 39 -0.93 -2.87 5.63
CA VAL A 39 -0.38 -1.53 5.37
C VAL A 39 -1.22 -0.87 4.29
N VAL A 40 -1.98 0.15 4.67
CA VAL A 40 -2.81 0.93 3.75
C VAL A 40 -2.01 2.14 3.30
N VAL A 41 -1.76 2.21 2.00
CA VAL A 41 -0.95 3.26 1.38
C VAL A 41 -1.86 4.17 0.56
N THR A 42 -1.82 5.45 0.89
CA THR A 42 -2.56 6.50 0.18
C THR A 42 -1.61 7.50 -0.48
N ASP A 43 -2.14 8.34 -1.36
CA ASP A 43 -1.44 9.53 -1.83
C ASP A 43 -1.56 10.66 -0.80
N ARG A 44 -0.61 11.59 -0.84
CA ARG A 44 -0.63 12.82 -0.03
C ARG A 44 -1.92 13.65 -0.24
N ASN A 45 -2.57 13.49 -1.38
CA ASN A 45 -3.81 14.18 -1.74
C ASN A 45 -5.09 13.46 -1.28
N ASP A 46 -5.01 12.47 -0.40
CA ASP A 46 -6.16 12.00 0.38
C ASP A 46 -6.53 13.11 1.39
N LEU A 47 -7.23 14.13 0.86
CA LEU A 47 -7.37 15.47 1.45
C LEU A 47 -8.05 15.45 2.82
N ASP A 48 -8.84 14.45 3.15
CA ASP A 48 -9.70 14.47 4.34
C ASP A 48 -9.50 13.24 5.25
N GLY A 49 -8.54 12.37 4.94
CA GLY A 49 -8.35 11.13 5.70
C GLY A 49 -9.58 10.21 5.67
N GLN A 50 -10.42 10.32 4.65
CA GLN A 50 -11.69 9.58 4.57
C GLN A 50 -11.49 8.08 4.68
N LEU A 51 -10.43 7.56 4.09
CA LEU A 51 -10.11 6.13 4.15
C LEU A 51 -9.76 5.72 5.59
N PHE A 52 -8.94 6.51 6.28
CA PHE A 52 -8.61 6.28 7.69
C PHE A 52 -9.86 6.38 8.58
N GLN A 53 -10.73 7.37 8.35
CA GLN A 53 -12.00 7.51 9.07
C GLN A 53 -12.93 6.31 8.82
N THR A 54 -13.00 5.83 7.57
CA THR A 54 -13.80 4.65 7.21
C THR A 54 -13.33 3.42 7.98
N PHE A 55 -12.02 3.17 8.04
CA PHE A 55 -11.45 2.06 8.80
C PHE A 55 -11.63 2.23 10.31
N SER A 56 -11.48 3.45 10.82
CA SER A 56 -11.71 3.75 12.24
C SER A 56 -13.14 3.50 12.66
N SER A 57 -14.11 3.86 11.82
CA SER A 57 -15.53 3.56 12.04
C SER A 57 -15.83 2.06 11.95
N GLY A 58 -15.07 1.33 11.14
CA GLY A 58 -15.19 -0.11 10.94
C GLY A 58 -14.29 -0.95 11.84
N LYS A 59 -13.76 -0.41 12.94
CA LYS A 59 -12.83 -1.12 13.85
C LYS A 59 -13.38 -2.45 14.38
N ASP A 60 -14.68 -2.56 14.54
CA ASP A 60 -15.32 -3.79 15.00
C ASP A 60 -15.25 -4.91 13.95
N LEU A 61 -15.25 -4.54 12.65
CA LEU A 61 -15.08 -5.48 11.55
C LEU A 61 -13.65 -5.97 11.43
N ILE A 62 -12.68 -5.06 11.54
CA ILE A 62 -11.25 -5.41 11.48
C ILE A 62 -10.70 -5.90 12.82
N LYS A 63 -11.45 -5.75 13.92
CA LYS A 63 -11.09 -6.12 15.29
C LYS A 63 -9.75 -5.56 15.76
N GLN A 64 -9.39 -4.41 15.23
CA GLN A 64 -8.16 -3.68 15.53
C GLN A 64 -8.42 -2.18 15.42
N THR A 65 -7.61 -1.39 16.12
CA THR A 65 -7.60 0.06 15.97
C THR A 65 -6.56 0.43 14.92
N PRO A 66 -6.97 1.03 13.78
CA PRO A 66 -6.02 1.47 12.78
C PRO A 66 -5.12 2.58 13.33
N GLN A 67 -3.85 2.54 12.96
CA GLN A 67 -2.85 3.54 13.32
C GLN A 67 -2.43 4.36 12.11
N GLN A 68 -2.42 5.67 12.25
CA GLN A 68 -1.89 6.56 11.24
C GLN A 68 -0.41 6.85 11.52
N VAL A 69 0.42 6.67 10.51
CA VAL A 69 1.86 6.96 10.58
C VAL A 69 2.07 8.44 10.30
N GLU A 70 2.73 9.15 11.21
CA GLU A 70 2.91 10.61 11.12
C GLU A 70 4.07 11.01 10.20
N ASP A 71 5.21 10.35 10.33
CA ASP A 71 6.42 10.68 9.58
C ASP A 71 7.20 9.46 9.09
N ARG A 72 8.29 9.68 8.36
CA ARG A 72 9.14 8.64 7.78
C ARG A 72 9.86 7.79 8.82
N ASP A 73 10.32 8.40 9.90
CA ASP A 73 11.08 7.69 10.93
C ASP A 73 10.15 6.78 11.72
N GLN A 74 8.95 7.26 12.05
CA GLN A 74 7.91 6.44 12.66
C GLN A 74 7.50 5.27 11.75
N LEU A 75 7.34 5.49 10.42
CA LEU A 75 7.07 4.42 9.48
C LEU A 75 8.12 3.32 9.54
N ARG A 76 9.39 3.71 9.47
CA ARG A 76 10.52 2.77 9.49
C ARG A 76 10.56 1.98 10.80
N GLN A 77 10.41 2.67 11.92
CA GLN A 77 10.40 2.04 13.23
C GLN A 77 9.22 1.08 13.41
N LEU A 78 8.01 1.51 13.10
CA LEU A 78 6.80 0.69 13.24
C LEU A 78 6.88 -0.58 12.38
N LEU A 79 7.27 -0.47 11.11
CA LEU A 79 7.34 -1.63 10.24
C LEU A 79 8.50 -2.57 10.61
N ALA A 80 9.65 -2.03 11.01
CA ALA A 80 10.80 -2.84 11.41
C ALA A 80 10.56 -3.61 12.72
N GLN A 81 9.83 -3.03 13.66
CA GLN A 81 9.55 -3.63 14.97
C GLN A 81 8.26 -4.45 15.01
N ASN A 82 7.41 -4.37 13.98
CA ASN A 82 6.15 -5.09 13.95
C ASN A 82 6.38 -6.59 13.72
N GLU A 83 6.04 -7.38 14.71
CA GLU A 83 6.17 -8.85 14.66
C GLU A 83 4.88 -9.54 14.21
N VAL A 84 3.71 -8.94 14.47
CA VAL A 84 2.42 -9.57 14.20
C VAL A 84 1.29 -8.54 14.16
N GLY A 85 0.31 -8.75 13.28
CA GLY A 85 -0.92 -7.97 13.24
C GLY A 85 -0.71 -6.49 12.94
N GLY A 86 -1.71 -5.68 13.23
CA GLY A 86 -1.71 -4.24 13.02
C GLY A 86 -2.30 -3.81 11.68
N VAL A 87 -2.92 -2.64 11.71
CA VAL A 87 -3.42 -1.94 10.52
C VAL A 87 -2.82 -0.53 10.52
N PHE A 88 -1.90 -0.28 9.60
CA PHE A 88 -1.13 0.95 9.53
C PHE A 88 -1.48 1.74 8.28
N PHE A 89 -1.76 3.03 8.45
CA PHE A 89 -2.02 3.98 7.37
C PHE A 89 -0.80 4.86 7.15
N THR A 90 -0.34 4.93 5.90
CA THR A 90 0.77 5.77 5.51
C THR A 90 0.56 6.37 4.13
N THR A 91 1.27 7.44 3.82
CA THR A 91 1.34 7.94 2.45
C THR A 91 2.54 7.37 1.73
N ILE A 92 2.42 7.22 0.40
CA ILE A 92 3.50 6.65 -0.42
C ILE A 92 4.79 7.47 -0.33
N GLN A 93 4.69 8.78 -0.12
CA GLN A 93 5.83 9.70 -0.04
C GLN A 93 6.72 9.44 1.19
N LYS A 94 6.19 8.76 2.22
CA LYS A 94 6.99 8.35 3.38
C LYS A 94 8.01 7.26 3.08
N PHE A 95 7.90 6.61 1.91
CA PHE A 95 8.92 5.69 1.38
C PHE A 95 10.01 6.42 0.59
N ALA A 96 10.34 7.64 0.99
CA ALA A 96 11.46 8.40 0.43
C ALA A 96 12.79 7.97 1.05
N LEU A 97 13.85 8.01 0.24
CA LEU A 97 15.22 7.80 0.69
C LEU A 97 15.69 8.96 1.58
N ASN A 98 16.59 8.65 2.49
CA ASN A 98 17.42 9.67 3.16
C ASN A 98 18.55 10.10 2.22
N GLU A 99 19.21 11.23 2.53
CA GLU A 99 20.23 11.82 1.65
C GLU A 99 21.42 10.90 1.37
N GLU A 100 21.76 10.03 2.32
CA GLU A 100 22.89 9.09 2.23
C GLU A 100 22.52 7.73 1.65
N GLU A 101 21.22 7.47 1.40
CA GLU A 101 20.75 6.18 0.95
C GLU A 101 20.71 6.09 -0.59
N SER A 102 21.30 5.05 -1.15
CA SER A 102 21.17 4.69 -2.56
C SER A 102 20.00 3.74 -2.86
N ARG A 103 19.53 3.03 -1.83
CA ARG A 103 18.42 2.08 -1.88
C ARG A 103 17.65 2.12 -0.57
N PHE A 104 16.33 1.90 -0.67
CA PHE A 104 15.48 1.85 0.51
C PHE A 104 15.80 0.58 1.33
N PRO A 105 15.98 0.70 2.66
CA PRO A 105 16.30 -0.45 3.50
C PRO A 105 15.13 -1.43 3.58
N VAL A 106 15.45 -2.71 3.75
CA VAL A 106 14.46 -3.72 4.11
C VAL A 106 14.00 -3.46 5.54
N LEU A 107 12.71 -3.23 5.73
CA LEU A 107 12.13 -2.98 7.05
C LEU A 107 11.57 -4.26 7.68
N ASN A 108 10.95 -5.12 6.87
CA ASN A 108 10.36 -6.34 7.37
C ASN A 108 10.30 -7.41 6.27
N GLU A 109 10.76 -8.62 6.58
CA GLU A 109 10.80 -9.74 5.63
C GLU A 109 9.65 -10.74 5.78
N ARG A 110 8.69 -10.46 6.66
CA ARG A 110 7.53 -11.34 6.85
C ARG A 110 6.69 -11.44 5.58
N SER A 111 6.19 -12.64 5.31
CA SER A 111 5.35 -12.92 4.14
C SER A 111 3.85 -12.68 4.38
N ASN A 112 3.43 -12.48 5.62
CA ASN A 112 2.05 -12.17 5.97
C ASN A 112 1.82 -10.67 6.21
N ILE A 113 2.51 -9.84 5.46
CA ILE A 113 2.22 -8.40 5.31
C ILE A 113 1.49 -8.20 4.00
N ILE A 114 0.38 -7.47 4.05
CA ILE A 114 -0.44 -7.18 2.88
C ILE A 114 -0.53 -5.66 2.72
N VAL A 115 -0.08 -5.18 1.57
CA VAL A 115 -0.14 -3.77 1.23
C VAL A 115 -1.37 -3.53 0.37
N ILE A 116 -2.24 -2.65 0.84
CA ILE A 116 -3.43 -2.18 0.13
C ILE A 116 -3.18 -0.73 -0.29
N SER A 117 -3.10 -0.49 -1.59
CA SER A 117 -2.83 0.85 -2.11
C SER A 117 -4.08 1.47 -2.70
N ASP A 118 -4.44 2.66 -2.22
CA ASP A 118 -5.48 3.48 -2.82
C ASP A 118 -4.91 4.31 -3.97
N GLU A 119 -5.72 4.52 -5.02
CA GLU A 119 -5.34 5.26 -6.23
C GLU A 119 -4.03 4.76 -6.88
N ALA A 120 -3.94 3.43 -7.02
CA ALA A 120 -2.75 2.73 -7.52
C ALA A 120 -2.23 3.18 -8.90
N HIS A 121 -3.08 3.84 -9.68
CA HIS A 121 -2.74 4.32 -11.04
C HIS A 121 -1.89 5.60 -11.06
N ARG A 122 -1.66 6.26 -9.94
CA ARG A 122 -0.94 7.54 -9.94
C ARG A 122 0.55 7.34 -10.23
N SER A 123 1.11 8.23 -11.05
CA SER A 123 2.48 8.16 -11.56
C SER A 123 3.59 8.08 -10.51
N GLN A 124 3.30 8.47 -9.28
CA GLN A 124 4.22 8.35 -8.15
C GLN A 124 4.43 6.91 -7.69
N TYR A 125 3.57 5.98 -8.11
CA TYR A 125 3.69 4.55 -7.84
C TYR A 125 4.61 3.82 -8.83
N GLY A 126 5.10 4.51 -9.88
CA GLY A 126 5.93 3.89 -10.90
C GLY A 126 7.27 3.36 -10.41
N PHE A 127 7.76 2.32 -11.08
CA PHE A 127 9.15 1.86 -10.95
C PHE A 127 10.13 2.71 -11.75
N THR A 128 9.62 3.65 -12.53
CA THR A 128 10.42 4.44 -13.47
C THR A 128 11.46 5.27 -12.74
N GLN A 129 12.70 5.08 -13.11
CA GLN A 129 13.79 5.93 -12.65
C GLN A 129 13.65 7.29 -13.31
N LYS A 130 13.47 8.33 -12.51
CA LYS A 130 13.50 9.72 -13.00
C LYS A 130 14.85 10.34 -12.68
N LEU A 131 15.38 11.08 -13.65
CA LEU A 131 16.60 11.86 -13.44
C LEU A 131 16.27 13.08 -12.58
N HIS A 132 16.81 13.13 -11.37
CA HIS A 132 16.70 14.28 -10.49
C HIS A 132 18.10 14.69 -10.05
N ASN A 133 18.48 15.95 -10.28
CA ASN A 133 19.83 16.46 -9.97
C ASN A 133 20.99 15.58 -10.52
N GLY A 134 20.81 15.01 -11.73
CA GLY A 134 21.83 14.18 -12.39
C GLY A 134 21.94 12.75 -11.84
N LYS A 135 21.05 12.33 -10.92
CA LYS A 135 20.98 10.95 -10.41
C LYS A 135 19.64 10.30 -10.76
N PHE A 136 19.68 9.03 -11.12
CA PHE A 136 18.47 8.25 -11.30
C PHE A 136 17.88 7.91 -9.93
N GLN A 137 16.63 8.33 -9.70
CA GLN A 137 15.87 7.94 -8.51
C GLN A 137 14.78 6.95 -8.90
N ALA A 138 14.71 5.85 -8.18
CA ALA A 138 13.58 4.93 -8.28
C ALA A 138 12.32 5.58 -7.71
N GLY A 139 11.15 5.23 -8.25
CA GLY A 139 9.86 5.68 -7.72
C GLY A 139 9.55 5.11 -6.34
N TYR A 140 8.65 5.75 -5.61
CA TYR A 140 8.23 5.33 -4.26
C TYR A 140 7.70 3.90 -4.19
N ALA A 141 7.06 3.43 -5.26
CA ALA A 141 6.56 2.05 -5.30
C ALA A 141 7.69 1.03 -5.25
N ARG A 142 8.83 1.34 -5.86
CA ARG A 142 10.02 0.49 -5.74
C ARG A 142 10.58 0.50 -4.32
N HIS A 143 10.63 1.66 -3.68
CA HIS A 143 11.06 1.77 -2.28
C HIS A 143 10.15 0.96 -1.36
N LEU A 144 8.85 1.01 -1.58
CA LEU A 144 7.88 0.18 -0.86
C LEU A 144 8.14 -1.32 -1.05
N ARG A 145 8.42 -1.74 -2.27
CA ARG A 145 8.79 -3.13 -2.58
C ARG A 145 10.11 -3.54 -1.92
N ASP A 146 11.10 -2.67 -1.94
CA ASP A 146 12.39 -2.92 -1.30
C ASP A 146 12.24 -2.99 0.24
N ALA A 147 11.37 -2.16 0.82
CA ALA A 147 11.07 -2.14 2.26
C ALA A 147 10.40 -3.44 2.75
N LEU A 148 9.53 -4.02 1.93
CA LEU A 148 8.68 -5.16 2.27
C LEU A 148 8.78 -6.24 1.16
N PRO A 149 9.92 -6.90 0.99
CA PRO A 149 10.20 -7.74 -0.17
C PRO A 149 9.32 -8.99 -0.26
N ASN A 150 8.77 -9.43 0.86
CA ASN A 150 7.93 -10.62 0.94
C ASN A 150 6.44 -10.30 1.14
N ALA A 151 6.05 -9.03 1.17
CA ALA A 151 4.65 -8.64 1.28
C ALA A 151 3.86 -8.94 0.00
N SER A 152 2.55 -9.10 0.15
CA SER A 152 1.60 -9.17 -0.97
C SER A 152 1.02 -7.78 -1.25
N PHE A 153 0.79 -7.46 -2.53
CA PHE A 153 0.39 -6.11 -2.95
C PHE A 153 -0.92 -6.16 -3.75
N ILE A 154 -1.87 -5.33 -3.36
CA ILE A 154 -3.11 -5.10 -4.09
C ILE A 154 -3.36 -3.59 -4.25
N GLY A 155 -3.76 -3.19 -5.45
CA GLY A 155 -4.14 -1.81 -5.76
C GLY A 155 -5.64 -1.66 -5.91
N PHE A 156 -6.18 -0.54 -5.44
CA PHE A 156 -7.53 -0.08 -5.72
C PHE A 156 -7.45 1.22 -6.50
N THR A 157 -8.34 1.41 -7.48
CA THR A 157 -8.39 2.64 -8.27
C THR A 157 -9.80 2.99 -8.68
N GLY A 158 -10.13 4.27 -8.64
CA GLY A 158 -11.40 4.82 -9.13
C GLY A 158 -11.33 5.28 -10.58
N THR A 159 -10.15 5.31 -11.19
CA THR A 159 -9.94 5.76 -12.56
C THR A 159 -9.68 4.56 -13.46
N PRO A 160 -10.37 4.45 -14.62
CA PRO A 160 -10.03 3.41 -15.59
C PRO A 160 -8.59 3.63 -16.05
N VAL A 161 -7.77 2.63 -15.81
CA VAL A 161 -6.37 2.63 -16.24
C VAL A 161 -6.34 1.92 -17.58
N SER A 162 -5.61 2.48 -18.53
CA SER A 162 -5.42 1.79 -19.81
C SER A 162 -4.69 0.46 -19.58
N LEU A 163 -5.01 -0.55 -20.40
CA LEU A 163 -4.31 -1.85 -20.38
C LEU A 163 -2.80 -1.71 -20.62
N GLU A 164 -2.34 -0.52 -20.97
CA GLU A 164 -0.96 -0.15 -21.25
C GLU A 164 -0.22 0.41 -20.04
N ASP A 165 -0.87 0.58 -18.89
CA ASP A 165 -0.20 1.03 -17.67
C ASP A 165 0.65 -0.10 -17.06
N LYS A 166 1.81 -0.29 -17.66
CA LYS A 166 2.80 -1.27 -17.18
C LYS A 166 3.23 -0.98 -15.76
N ASP A 167 3.40 0.27 -15.39
CA ASP A 167 3.93 0.65 -14.08
C ASP A 167 3.02 0.17 -12.95
N THR A 168 1.72 0.36 -13.06
CA THR A 168 0.75 -0.14 -12.07
C THR A 168 0.72 -1.67 -12.05
N GLN A 169 0.73 -2.32 -13.20
CA GLN A 169 0.74 -3.78 -13.28
C GLN A 169 2.04 -4.40 -12.77
N ASP A 170 3.16 -3.73 -12.94
CA ASP A 170 4.46 -4.18 -12.43
C ASP A 170 4.52 -4.17 -10.90
N VAL A 171 3.79 -3.25 -10.27
CA VAL A 171 3.70 -3.17 -8.79
C VAL A 171 2.68 -4.15 -8.23
N PHE A 172 1.46 -4.12 -8.75
CA PHE A 172 0.29 -4.77 -8.14
C PHE A 172 -0.19 -6.02 -8.88
N GLY A 173 0.20 -6.21 -10.13
CA GLY A 173 -0.29 -7.30 -10.97
C GLY A 173 -1.42 -6.87 -11.90
N ARG A 174 -2.07 -7.86 -12.53
CA ARG A 174 -3.15 -7.63 -13.50
C ARG A 174 -4.44 -7.14 -12.82
N TYR A 175 -5.33 -6.59 -13.62
CA TYR A 175 -6.70 -6.29 -13.17
C TYR A 175 -7.44 -7.56 -12.77
N VAL A 176 -8.02 -7.54 -11.57
CA VAL A 176 -8.72 -8.70 -10.99
C VAL A 176 -10.23 -8.56 -11.13
N SER A 177 -10.76 -7.34 -11.02
CA SER A 177 -12.18 -7.08 -11.09
C SER A 177 -12.47 -5.65 -11.54
N ILE A 178 -13.62 -5.50 -12.21
CA ILE A 178 -14.15 -4.23 -12.72
C ILE A 178 -15.60 -4.16 -12.25
N TYR A 179 -15.94 -3.17 -11.44
CA TYR A 179 -17.29 -2.89 -10.95
C TYR A 179 -17.70 -1.46 -11.24
#